data_50d568d2fc01aa8629142b24485e3b29
#
_entry.id   50d568d2fc01aa8629142b24485e3b29
#
_cell.length_a   1.000
_cell.length_b   1.000
_cell.length_c   1.000
_cell.angle_alpha   90.00
_cell.angle_beta   90.00
_cell.angle_gamma   90.00
#
_symmetry.space_group_name_H-M   'P 1'
#
loop_
_entity.id
_entity.type
_entity.pdbx_description
1 polymer ?
#
loop_
_entity_poly.entity_id
_entity_poly.type
_entity_poly.pdbx_seq_one_letter_code
_entity_poly.pdbx_strand_id
1 'polypeptide(L)'
;MHTKMKKIRNAVFETNSSSSHSISVSEVNSDELMDNVMVMNENDDVVIEPGEFGWEQEVYNDSVTKASYMLTYIKNYCGDREEEFESMFKDVIKEQTGCNDVIFNQSGDQYYEFGYIDHQSSSDDQLHWVFESKETLRQFIFNRESILETDNDNH
;
A
#
# COMPACT_ATOMS: atom_id res chain seq x y z
N MET A 1 13.57 -28.91 10.40
CA MET A 1 12.18 -28.52 10.35
C MET A 1 12.03 -27.04 10.68
N HIS A 2 11.29 -26.33 9.89
CA HIS A 2 11.11 -24.90 10.08
C HIS A 2 9.74 -24.61 10.63
N THR A 3 9.70 -23.88 11.72
CA THR A 3 8.46 -23.38 12.26
C THR A 3 8.20 -22.02 11.64
N LYS A 4 7.16 -21.90 10.88
CA LYS A 4 6.77 -20.61 10.30
C LYS A 4 6.09 -19.78 11.39
N MET A 5 6.70 -18.67 11.71
CA MET A 5 6.06 -17.70 12.60
C MET A 5 5.20 -16.79 11.76
N LYS A 6 3.92 -16.79 12.04
CA LYS A 6 2.97 -15.93 11.34
C LYS A 6 2.46 -14.88 12.29
N LYS A 7 2.64 -13.63 11.91
CA LYS A 7 2.15 -12.50 12.67
C LYS A 7 1.23 -11.70 11.78
N ILE A 8 0.02 -11.42 12.24
CA ILE A 8 -0.97 -10.69 11.47
C ILE A 8 -1.36 -9.44 12.25
N ARG A 9 -1.33 -8.31 11.57
CA ARG A 9 -1.80 -7.04 12.10
C ARG A 9 -2.94 -6.53 11.25
N ASN A 10 -3.95 -6.01 11.89
CA ASN A 10 -5.15 -5.51 11.21
C ASN A 10 -5.41 -4.07 11.61
N ALA A 11 -5.87 -3.29 10.66
CA ALA A 11 -6.40 -1.97 10.93
C ALA A 11 -7.65 -1.76 10.08
N VAL A 12 -8.68 -1.24 10.71
CA VAL A 12 -9.96 -0.97 10.05
C VAL A 12 -10.24 0.52 10.18
N PHE A 13 -10.58 1.15 9.06
CA PHE A 13 -10.99 2.54 9.02
C PHE A 13 -12.50 2.59 8.91
N GLU A 14 -13.12 3.33 9.81
CA GLU A 14 -14.54 3.59 9.71
C GLU A 14 -14.74 5.08 9.51
N THR A 15 -15.65 5.41 8.61
CA THR A 15 -16.00 6.79 8.33
C THR A 15 -17.40 7.04 8.86
N ASN A 16 -17.89 8.26 8.73
CA ASN A 16 -19.26 8.59 9.10
C ASN A 16 -20.30 7.96 8.17
N SER A 17 -19.87 7.51 7.01
CA SER A 17 -20.68 6.63 6.18
C SER A 17 -20.48 5.19 6.66
N SER A 18 -21.19 4.24 6.11
CA SER A 18 -21.03 2.82 6.49
C SER A 18 -19.83 2.15 5.85
N SER A 19 -19.00 2.87 5.12
CA SER A 19 -17.83 2.31 4.46
C SER A 19 -16.67 2.08 5.42
N SER A 20 -15.90 1.04 5.15
CA SER A 20 -14.69 0.76 5.89
C SER A 20 -13.62 0.21 4.95
N HIS A 21 -12.38 0.52 5.28
CA HIS A 21 -11.23 -0.06 4.59
C HIS A 21 -10.38 -0.76 5.63
N SER A 22 -9.86 -1.92 5.30
CA SER A 22 -9.04 -2.68 6.25
C SER A 22 -7.76 -3.16 5.61
N ILE A 23 -6.72 -3.20 6.43
CA ILE A 23 -5.43 -3.74 6.05
C ILE A 23 -5.06 -4.82 7.05
N SER A 24 -4.68 -5.96 6.51
CA SER A 24 -4.17 -7.07 7.29
C SER A 24 -2.77 -7.38 6.80
N VAL A 25 -1.78 -7.30 7.67
CA VAL A 25 -0.39 -7.58 7.32
C VAL A 25 0.01 -8.91 7.90
N SER A 26 0.42 -9.83 7.02
CA SER A 26 0.97 -11.12 7.41
C SER A 26 2.49 -11.02 7.35
N GLU A 27 3.14 -11.33 8.46
CA GLU A 27 4.59 -11.30 8.55
C GLU A 27 5.10 -12.74 8.62
N VAL A 28 4.99 -13.45 7.50
CA VAL A 28 5.46 -14.82 7.38
C VAL A 28 6.88 -14.82 6.81
N ASN A 29 7.80 -15.45 7.48
CA ASN A 29 9.19 -15.50 7.04
C ASN A 29 9.37 -16.59 5.97
N SER A 30 8.85 -16.33 4.78
CA SER A 30 8.91 -17.26 3.66
C SER A 30 8.93 -16.51 2.33
N ASP A 31 9.97 -16.74 1.54
CA ASP A 31 10.09 -16.13 0.22
C ASP A 31 9.01 -16.61 -0.75
N GLU A 32 8.42 -17.77 -0.50
CA GLU A 32 7.37 -18.32 -1.36
C GLU A 32 6.11 -17.43 -1.40
N LEU A 33 5.90 -16.66 -0.33
CA LEU A 33 4.72 -15.81 -0.24
C LEU A 33 4.96 -14.41 -0.78
N MET A 34 6.19 -14.09 -1.16
CA MET A 34 6.52 -12.75 -1.64
C MET A 34 6.20 -12.63 -3.12
N ASP A 35 5.48 -11.57 -3.45
CA ASP A 35 5.04 -11.29 -4.81
C ASP A 35 5.99 -10.27 -5.45
N ASN A 36 6.86 -10.74 -6.35
CA ASN A 36 7.87 -9.92 -7.01
C ASN A 36 7.54 -9.62 -8.46
N VAL A 37 6.26 -9.46 -8.78
CA VAL A 37 5.82 -9.28 -10.16
C VAL A 37 5.81 -7.82 -10.61
N MET A 38 6.40 -6.92 -9.87
CA MET A 38 6.52 -5.54 -10.33
C MET A 38 7.45 -5.49 -11.55
N VAL A 39 6.94 -4.95 -12.64
CA VAL A 39 7.65 -4.90 -13.92
C VAL A 39 8.53 -3.67 -13.95
N MET A 40 9.79 -3.85 -14.32
CA MET A 40 10.71 -2.73 -14.53
C MET A 40 10.61 -2.24 -15.98
N ASN A 41 10.76 -0.93 -16.16
CA ASN A 41 10.79 -0.35 -17.49
C ASN A 41 12.19 -0.53 -18.13
N GLU A 42 12.41 0.05 -19.30
CA GLU A 42 13.67 -0.07 -20.03
C GLU A 42 14.87 0.50 -19.29
N ASN A 43 14.64 1.37 -18.30
CA ASN A 43 15.72 1.95 -17.48
C ASN A 43 15.91 1.19 -16.17
N ASP A 44 15.27 0.05 -16.02
CA ASP A 44 15.26 -0.76 -14.80
C ASP A 44 14.65 -0.01 -13.61
N ASP A 45 13.69 0.85 -13.88
CA ASP A 45 12.92 1.54 -12.84
C ASP A 45 11.54 0.91 -12.70
N VAL A 46 11.03 0.92 -11.48
CA VAL A 46 9.64 0.54 -11.20
C VAL A 46 8.80 1.80 -11.19
N VAL A 47 7.72 1.79 -11.96
CA VAL A 47 6.78 2.91 -12.01
C VAL A 47 5.54 2.54 -11.21
N ILE A 48 5.23 3.35 -10.21
CA ILE A 48 4.04 3.17 -9.39
C ILE A 48 3.02 4.24 -9.76
N GLU A 49 1.79 3.80 -10.00
CA GLU A 49 0.72 4.72 -10.36
C GLU A 49 -0.24 4.87 -9.18
N PRO A 50 -0.76 6.07 -8.95
CA PRO A 50 -1.80 6.25 -7.94
C PRO A 50 -3.10 5.66 -8.44
N GLY A 51 -4.06 5.48 -7.54
CA GLY A 51 -5.34 4.92 -7.89
C GLY A 51 -6.48 5.59 -7.17
N GLU A 52 -7.69 5.17 -7.49
CA GLU A 52 -8.89 5.59 -6.80
C GLU A 52 -9.47 4.36 -6.13
N PHE A 53 -9.67 4.44 -4.83
CA PHE A 53 -10.07 3.31 -4.03
C PHE A 53 -11.32 3.64 -3.21
N GLY A 54 -12.13 2.61 -2.92
CA GLY A 54 -13.28 2.76 -2.07
C GLY A 54 -14.61 2.87 -2.80
N TRP A 55 -14.59 2.91 -4.12
CA TRP A 55 -15.82 2.98 -4.90
C TRP A 55 -16.61 1.67 -4.86
N GLU A 56 -15.90 0.55 -4.77
CA GLU A 56 -16.49 -0.78 -4.78
C GLU A 56 -15.86 -1.62 -3.68
N GLN A 57 -16.57 -2.67 -3.29
CA GLN A 57 -16.00 -3.62 -2.35
C GLN A 57 -15.04 -4.52 -3.11
N GLU A 58 -13.76 -4.44 -2.74
CA GLU A 58 -12.70 -5.18 -3.40
C GLU A 58 -11.71 -5.71 -2.37
N VAL A 59 -11.11 -6.83 -2.72
CA VAL A 59 -10.04 -7.45 -1.91
C VAL A 59 -8.81 -7.58 -2.80
N TYR A 60 -7.69 -7.05 -2.34
CA TYR A 60 -6.44 -7.05 -3.10
C TYR A 60 -5.34 -7.74 -2.32
N ASN A 61 -4.60 -8.61 -2.98
CA ASN A 61 -3.42 -9.23 -2.40
C ASN A 61 -2.17 -9.05 -3.27
N ASP A 62 -2.30 -8.44 -4.44
CA ASP A 62 -1.16 -8.25 -5.35
C ASP A 62 -0.34 -7.03 -4.95
N SER A 63 0.96 -7.13 -5.19
CA SER A 63 1.90 -6.08 -4.79
C SER A 63 1.67 -4.76 -5.52
N VAL A 64 1.32 -4.82 -6.80
CA VAL A 64 1.14 -3.61 -7.62
C VAL A 64 -0.01 -2.78 -7.08
N THR A 65 -1.15 -3.39 -6.79
CA THR A 65 -2.30 -2.66 -6.27
C THR A 65 -2.06 -2.15 -4.85
N LYS A 66 -1.43 -2.97 -4.00
CA LYS A 66 -1.12 -2.53 -2.64
C LYS A 66 -0.11 -1.37 -2.64
N ALA A 67 0.87 -1.40 -3.55
CA ALA A 67 1.80 -0.30 -3.69
C ALA A 67 1.09 0.97 -4.19
N SER A 68 0.18 0.82 -5.15
CA SER A 68 -0.63 1.94 -5.64
C SER A 68 -1.44 2.57 -4.51
N TYR A 69 -2.05 1.76 -3.68
CA TYR A 69 -2.80 2.24 -2.52
C TYR A 69 -1.90 3.03 -1.56
N MET A 70 -0.70 2.49 -1.27
CA MET A 70 0.23 3.16 -0.38
C MET A 70 0.74 4.48 -0.96
N LEU A 71 1.02 4.53 -2.26
CA LEU A 71 1.38 5.80 -2.91
C LEU A 71 0.26 6.82 -2.76
N THR A 72 -0.96 6.42 -3.03
CA THR A 72 -2.14 7.29 -2.90
C THR A 72 -2.28 7.79 -1.46
N TYR A 73 -2.09 6.90 -0.51
CA TYR A 73 -2.15 7.25 0.91
C TYR A 73 -1.05 8.25 1.30
N ILE A 74 0.19 7.97 0.90
CA ILE A 74 1.33 8.84 1.24
C ILE A 74 1.11 10.25 0.70
N LYS A 75 0.68 10.36 -0.55
CA LYS A 75 0.56 11.66 -1.22
C LYS A 75 -0.63 12.49 -0.74
N ASN A 76 -1.65 11.86 -0.17
CA ASN A 76 -2.87 12.57 0.19
C ASN A 76 -3.13 12.68 1.69
N TYR A 77 -2.53 11.79 2.51
CA TYR A 77 -2.96 11.67 3.91
C TYR A 77 -1.83 11.70 4.94
N CYS A 78 -0.59 11.94 4.53
CA CYS A 78 0.54 11.87 5.46
C CYS A 78 1.09 13.22 5.92
N GLY A 79 0.63 14.31 5.35
CA GLY A 79 1.01 15.66 5.78
C GLY A 79 2.52 15.84 5.87
N ASP A 80 3.02 16.25 7.04
CA ASP A 80 4.45 16.51 7.26
C ASP A 80 5.30 15.25 7.20
N ARG A 81 4.70 14.08 7.24
CA ARG A 81 5.45 12.82 7.19
C ARG A 81 5.54 12.24 5.78
N GLU A 82 5.05 12.97 4.79
CA GLU A 82 5.05 12.49 3.41
C GLU A 82 6.45 12.12 2.92
N GLU A 83 7.44 12.98 3.14
CA GLU A 83 8.81 12.73 2.68
C GLU A 83 9.43 11.52 3.37
N GLU A 84 9.18 11.37 4.65
CA GLU A 84 9.69 10.24 5.43
C GLU A 84 9.14 8.92 4.89
N PHE A 85 7.82 8.87 4.71
CA PHE A 85 7.15 7.65 4.26
C PHE A 85 7.46 7.35 2.79
N GLU A 86 7.56 8.37 1.96
CA GLU A 86 7.93 8.23 0.56
C GLU A 86 9.33 7.62 0.43
N SER A 87 10.28 8.09 1.23
CA SER A 87 11.64 7.55 1.22
C SER A 87 11.65 6.09 1.63
N MET A 88 10.92 5.74 2.67
CA MET A 88 10.80 4.37 3.14
C MET A 88 10.17 3.48 2.07
N PHE A 89 9.11 3.96 1.44
CA PHE A 89 8.39 3.25 0.40
C PHE A 89 9.29 2.94 -0.79
N LYS A 90 10.06 3.94 -1.25
CA LYS A 90 11.01 3.73 -2.34
C LYS A 90 12.10 2.74 -1.97
N ASP A 91 12.64 2.84 -0.77
CA ASP A 91 13.69 1.93 -0.30
C ASP A 91 13.20 0.48 -0.28
N VAL A 92 12.00 0.26 0.22
CA VAL A 92 11.42 -1.08 0.30
C VAL A 92 11.27 -1.69 -1.10
N ILE A 93 10.77 -0.91 -2.05
CA ILE A 93 10.58 -1.40 -3.41
C ILE A 93 11.93 -1.68 -4.07
N LYS A 94 12.91 -0.79 -3.92
CA LYS A 94 14.24 -1.01 -4.46
C LYS A 94 14.90 -2.26 -3.89
N GLU A 95 14.80 -2.45 -2.59
CA GLU A 95 15.40 -3.61 -1.93
C GLU A 95 14.75 -4.91 -2.38
N GLN A 96 13.44 -4.91 -2.58
CA GLN A 96 12.71 -6.12 -2.94
C GLN A 96 12.83 -6.46 -4.42
N THR A 97 12.84 -5.46 -5.31
CA THR A 97 12.83 -5.69 -6.75
C THR A 97 14.22 -5.59 -7.39
N GLY A 98 15.16 -4.89 -6.75
CA GLY A 98 16.47 -4.62 -7.33
C GLY A 98 16.45 -3.53 -8.38
N CYS A 99 15.37 -2.75 -8.48
CA CYS A 99 15.27 -1.70 -9.49
C CYS A 99 16.24 -0.55 -9.19
N ASN A 100 16.53 0.24 -10.21
CA ASN A 100 17.41 1.41 -10.07
C ASN A 100 16.73 2.54 -9.32
N ASP A 101 15.47 2.80 -9.65
CA ASP A 101 14.70 3.87 -9.01
C ASP A 101 13.22 3.52 -9.01
N VAL A 102 12.47 4.24 -8.20
CA VAL A 102 11.02 4.12 -8.13
C VAL A 102 10.43 5.45 -8.57
N ILE A 103 9.64 5.42 -9.63
CA ILE A 103 9.05 6.59 -10.24
C ILE A 103 7.57 6.64 -9.89
N PHE A 104 7.10 7.80 -9.47
CA PHE A 104 5.68 7.99 -9.18
C PHE A 104 5.04 8.76 -10.31
N ASN A 105 4.08 8.15 -10.98
CA ASN A 105 3.29 8.84 -11.99
C ASN A 105 2.16 9.62 -11.35
N GLN A 106 1.68 10.62 -12.04
CA GLN A 106 0.47 11.34 -11.69
C GLN A 106 -0.71 10.70 -12.43
N SER A 107 -1.92 10.87 -11.88
CA SER A 107 -3.11 10.22 -12.43
C SER A 107 -3.59 10.84 -13.75
N GLY A 108 -3.16 12.05 -14.03
CA GLY A 108 -3.70 12.82 -15.16
C GLY A 108 -4.93 13.64 -14.82
N ASP A 109 -5.49 13.45 -13.64
CA ASP A 109 -6.63 14.25 -13.18
C ASP A 109 -6.11 15.50 -12.48
N GLN A 110 -6.56 16.67 -12.91
CA GLN A 110 -6.07 17.95 -12.36
C GLN A 110 -6.45 18.17 -10.90
N TYR A 111 -7.47 17.48 -10.39
CA TYR A 111 -7.93 17.61 -9.01
C TYR A 111 -7.37 16.52 -8.10
N TYR A 112 -7.02 15.38 -8.67
CA TYR A 112 -6.56 14.21 -7.93
C TYR A 112 -5.27 13.67 -8.54
N GLU A 113 -4.23 14.50 -8.55
CA GLU A 113 -2.94 14.15 -9.18
C GLU A 113 -2.39 12.80 -8.73
N PHE A 114 -2.60 12.46 -7.46
CA PHE A 114 -2.13 11.19 -6.90
C PHE A 114 -3.31 10.34 -6.42
N GLY A 115 -4.41 10.39 -7.17
CA GLY A 115 -5.58 9.58 -6.87
C GLY A 115 -6.26 10.01 -5.58
N TYR A 116 -7.12 9.17 -5.07
CA TYR A 116 -7.71 9.41 -3.75
C TYR A 116 -8.32 8.11 -3.22
N ILE A 117 -8.55 8.10 -1.90
CA ILE A 117 -9.20 6.99 -1.21
C ILE A 117 -10.55 7.49 -0.74
N ASP A 118 -11.63 6.94 -1.33
CA ASP A 118 -12.98 7.35 -1.00
C ASP A 118 -13.32 6.97 0.44
N HIS A 119 -14.06 7.83 1.10
CA HIS A 119 -14.46 7.65 2.49
C HIS A 119 -13.31 7.61 3.50
N GLN A 120 -12.14 8.08 3.12
CA GLN A 120 -11.06 8.27 4.06
C GLN A 120 -11.44 9.43 4.98
N SER A 121 -11.69 9.13 6.24
CA SER A 121 -12.11 10.14 7.20
C SER A 121 -10.92 10.97 7.67
N SER A 122 -11.17 11.85 8.60
CA SER A 122 -10.17 12.76 9.12
C SER A 122 -9.07 12.10 9.95
N SER A 123 -9.13 10.81 10.15
CA SER A 123 -8.11 10.09 10.93
C SER A 123 -6.96 9.65 10.03
N ASP A 124 -6.20 10.61 9.55
CA ASP A 124 -5.17 10.38 8.53
C ASP A 124 -4.04 9.47 9.02
N ASP A 125 -3.84 9.39 10.31
CA ASP A 125 -2.74 8.61 10.89
C ASP A 125 -3.09 7.14 11.14
N GLN A 126 -4.26 6.68 10.77
CA GLN A 126 -4.71 5.32 11.07
C GLN A 126 -3.87 4.23 10.40
N LEU A 127 -3.21 4.53 9.28
CA LEU A 127 -2.34 3.58 8.61
C LEU A 127 -0.86 3.81 8.86
N HIS A 128 -0.51 4.77 9.70
CA HIS A 128 0.89 5.08 9.95
C HIS A 128 1.65 3.89 10.54
N TRP A 129 0.95 2.97 11.20
CA TRP A 129 1.59 1.79 11.76
C TRP A 129 2.24 0.89 10.69
N VAL A 130 1.75 0.93 9.46
CA VAL A 130 2.35 0.17 8.36
C VAL A 130 3.78 0.65 8.09
N PHE A 131 4.04 1.92 8.41
CA PHE A 131 5.36 2.55 8.22
C PHE A 131 6.22 2.52 9.48
N GLU A 132 5.87 1.72 10.49
CA GLU A 132 6.67 1.64 11.72
C GLU A 132 8.05 1.05 11.46
N SER A 133 8.18 0.22 10.40
CA SER A 133 9.45 -0.32 9.96
C SER A 133 9.37 -0.65 8.47
N LYS A 134 10.53 -0.70 7.83
CA LYS A 134 10.60 -1.14 6.43
C LYS A 134 10.09 -2.57 6.28
N GLU A 135 10.33 -3.41 7.28
CA GLU A 135 9.87 -4.80 7.22
C GLU A 135 8.34 -4.89 7.22
N THR A 136 7.65 -4.11 8.05
CA THR A 136 6.19 -4.10 8.07
C THR A 136 5.65 -3.64 6.71
N LEU A 137 6.20 -2.58 6.16
CA LEU A 137 5.79 -2.06 4.87
C LEU A 137 6.06 -3.07 3.76
N ARG A 138 7.23 -3.71 3.77
CA ARG A 138 7.58 -4.74 2.80
C ARG A 138 6.63 -5.91 2.87
N GLN A 139 6.30 -6.38 4.05
CA GLN A 139 5.36 -7.48 4.24
C GLN A 139 3.95 -7.10 3.76
N PHE A 140 3.53 -5.86 3.99
CA PHE A 140 2.23 -5.45 3.46
C PHE A 140 2.21 -5.49 1.93
N ILE A 141 3.18 -4.86 1.30
CA ILE A 141 3.17 -4.70 -0.16
C ILE A 141 3.39 -6.03 -0.86
N PHE A 142 4.40 -6.79 -0.46
CA PHE A 142 4.87 -7.92 -1.24
C PHE A 142 4.40 -9.29 -0.76
N ASN A 143 3.92 -9.41 0.48
CA ASN A 143 3.44 -10.70 0.95
C ASN A 143 2.01 -10.93 0.47
N ARG A 144 1.78 -12.01 -0.27
CA ARG A 144 0.46 -12.33 -0.84
C ARG A 144 -0.60 -12.62 0.23
N GLU A 145 -0.20 -12.94 1.45
CA GLU A 145 -1.14 -13.12 2.55
C GLU A 145 -1.51 -11.81 3.23
N SER A 146 -0.84 -10.71 2.88
CA SER A 146 -1.22 -9.39 3.36
C SER A 146 -2.31 -8.85 2.45
N ILE A 147 -3.40 -8.40 3.03
CA ILE A 147 -4.64 -8.10 2.32
C ILE A 147 -5.03 -6.64 2.51
N LEU A 148 -5.41 -6.01 1.42
CA LEU A 148 -6.10 -4.73 1.44
C LEU A 148 -7.55 -4.98 1.06
N GLU A 149 -8.47 -4.58 1.89
CA GLU A 149 -9.89 -4.65 1.58
C GLU A 149 -10.46 -3.24 1.56
N THR A 150 -11.09 -2.88 0.46
CA THR A 150 -11.79 -1.61 0.32
C THR A 150 -13.29 -1.88 0.29
N ASP A 151 -14.05 -0.88 0.66
CA ASP A 151 -15.50 -1.00 0.68
C ASP A 151 -16.10 0.37 0.40
N ASN A 152 -17.35 0.39 -0.02
CA ASN A 152 -18.07 1.63 -0.23
C ASN A 152 -19.27 1.72 0.69
N ASP A 153 -19.96 2.86 0.69
CA ASP A 153 -21.09 3.09 1.59
C ASP A 153 -22.43 2.79 0.92
N ASN A 154 -22.44 2.14 -0.22
CA ASN A 154 -23.65 1.86 -0.98
C ASN A 154 -24.04 0.39 -0.89
N HIS A 155 -24.14 -0.13 0.31
CA HIS A 155 -24.55 -1.53 0.47
C HIS A 155 -25.56 -1.73 1.57
#